data_27850d0b1d0447c1ec34a3269d6601ea
#
_entry.id   27850d0b1d0447c1ec34a3269d6601ea
#
_cell.length_a   1.000
_cell.length_b   1.000
_cell.length_c   1.000
_cell.angle_alpha   90.00
_cell.angle_beta   90.00
_cell.angle_gamma   90.00
#
_symmetry.space_group_name_H-M   'P 1'
#
loop_
_entity.id
_entity.type
_entity.pdbx_description
1 polymer ?
#
loop_
_entity_poly.entity_id
_entity_poly.type
_entity_poly.pdbx_seq_one_letter_code
_entity_poly.pdbx_strand_id
1 'polypeptide(L)'
;MTRIYLIEDNPLIATTLSDGLREFSGCKVVATAASADEAIDWLDANPDGWDAAVIDMFLAQGNGLTVANHLKERKSPAQRTVVFMNHATSELREGALSAGVDAVFDKSLQLEDFYEFCRSLGIPRR
;
A
#
# COMPACT_ATOMS: atom_id res chain seq x y z
N MET A 1 -7.32 0.30 15.44
CA MET A 1 -7.17 1.16 14.25
C MET A 1 -6.19 0.51 13.29
N THR A 2 -6.56 0.41 12.02
CA THR A 2 -5.68 -0.20 11.01
C THR A 2 -4.44 0.66 10.80
N ARG A 3 -3.28 0.03 10.88
CA ARG A 3 -1.97 0.69 10.74
C ARG A 3 -1.50 0.56 9.31
N ILE A 4 -1.31 1.69 8.64
CA ILE A 4 -0.90 1.75 7.23
C ILE A 4 0.57 2.13 7.15
N TYR A 5 1.33 1.36 6.37
CA TYR A 5 2.65 1.78 5.89
C TYR A 5 2.50 2.28 4.46
N LEU A 6 2.82 3.55 4.22
CA LEU A 6 2.60 4.20 2.92
C LEU A 6 3.93 4.41 2.20
N ILE A 7 4.03 3.85 1.00
CA ILE A 7 5.23 3.95 0.16
C ILE A 7 4.87 4.81 -1.06
N GLU A 8 5.26 6.07 -0.99
CA GLU A 8 4.94 7.10 -1.98
C GLU A 8 6.05 8.14 -2.00
N ASP A 9 6.63 8.40 -3.16
CA ASP A 9 7.78 9.30 -3.30
C ASP A 9 7.39 10.80 -3.38
N ASN A 10 6.16 11.11 -3.72
CA ASN A 10 5.69 12.49 -3.77
C ASN A 10 5.13 12.91 -2.40
N PRO A 11 5.78 13.88 -1.70
CA PRO A 11 5.35 14.26 -0.35
C PRO A 11 3.94 14.82 -0.28
N LEU A 12 3.50 15.55 -1.31
CA LEU A 12 2.15 16.11 -1.34
C LEU A 12 1.10 15.01 -1.47
N ILE A 13 1.34 14.04 -2.33
CA ILE A 13 0.45 12.88 -2.50
C ILE A 13 0.44 12.05 -1.22
N ALA A 14 1.59 11.82 -0.61
CA ALA A 14 1.69 11.09 0.66
C ALA A 14 0.86 11.76 1.76
N THR A 15 0.95 13.09 1.90
CA THR A 15 0.16 13.85 2.87
C THR A 15 -1.33 13.74 2.57
N THR A 16 -1.73 13.92 1.31
CA THR A 16 -3.12 13.84 0.89
C THR A 16 -3.72 12.45 1.16
N LEU A 17 -2.99 11.40 0.83
CA LEU A 17 -3.44 10.03 1.09
C LEU A 17 -3.50 9.72 2.59
N SER A 18 -2.53 10.20 3.36
CA SER A 18 -2.53 10.00 4.82
C SER A 18 -3.76 10.67 5.46
N ASP A 19 -4.07 11.89 5.06
CA ASP A 19 -5.24 12.62 5.56
C ASP A 19 -6.54 11.91 5.14
N GLY A 20 -6.64 11.48 3.89
CA GLY A 20 -7.80 10.76 3.38
C GLY A 20 -8.01 9.42 4.07
N LEU A 21 -6.95 8.66 4.30
CA LEU A 21 -7.02 7.40 5.02
C LEU A 21 -7.53 7.57 6.44
N ARG A 22 -7.11 8.63 7.12
CA ARG A 22 -7.62 8.95 8.45
C ARG A 22 -9.08 9.35 8.40
N GLU A 23 -9.44 10.26 7.51
CA GLU A 23 -10.78 10.85 7.43
C GLU A 23 -11.83 9.87 6.88
N PHE A 24 -11.52 9.19 5.78
CA PHE A 24 -12.49 8.35 5.07
C PHE A 24 -12.41 6.87 5.43
N SER A 25 -11.28 6.40 5.90
CA SER A 25 -11.05 4.98 6.18
C SER A 25 -10.86 4.66 7.65
N GLY A 26 -10.67 5.66 8.49
CA GLY A 26 -10.39 5.44 9.91
C GLY A 26 -9.07 4.74 10.16
N CYS A 27 -8.12 4.86 9.24
CA CYS A 27 -6.81 4.24 9.32
C CYS A 27 -5.75 5.25 9.78
N LYS A 28 -4.66 4.73 10.34
CA LYS A 28 -3.53 5.54 10.75
C LYS A 28 -2.30 5.18 9.91
N VAL A 29 -1.70 6.18 9.27
CA VAL A 29 -0.41 5.98 8.59
C VAL A 29 0.69 6.05 9.66
N VAL A 30 1.34 4.93 9.91
CA VAL A 30 2.34 4.80 10.98
C VAL A 30 3.74 5.18 10.52
N ALA A 31 4.01 5.07 9.22
CA ALA A 31 5.28 5.46 8.63
C ALA A 31 5.11 5.63 7.12
N THR A 32 6.05 6.34 6.51
CA THR A 32 6.10 6.52 5.05
C THR A 32 7.50 6.22 4.54
N ALA A 33 7.61 5.85 3.27
CA ALA A 33 8.87 5.69 2.57
C ALA A 33 8.78 6.30 1.18
N ALA A 34 9.88 6.84 0.69
CA ALA A 34 9.95 7.49 -0.62
C ALA A 34 10.65 6.64 -1.68
N SER A 35 11.26 5.53 -1.31
CA SER A 35 11.96 4.63 -2.24
C SER A 35 11.75 3.17 -1.85
N ALA A 36 12.03 2.28 -2.80
CA ALA A 36 11.94 0.83 -2.53
C ALA A 36 12.93 0.39 -1.46
N ASP A 37 14.17 0.89 -1.49
CA ASP A 37 15.18 0.50 -0.51
C ASP A 37 14.82 0.96 0.91
N GLU A 38 14.36 2.20 1.05
CA GLU A 38 13.87 2.72 2.34
C GLU A 38 12.69 1.88 2.85
N ALA A 39 11.78 1.54 1.96
CA ALA A 39 10.61 0.73 2.31
C ALA A 39 11.01 -0.65 2.83
N ILE A 40 11.91 -1.33 2.14
CA ILE A 40 12.37 -2.66 2.51
C ILE A 40 13.11 -2.64 3.85
N ASP A 41 13.96 -1.63 4.08
CA ASP A 41 14.67 -1.48 5.35
C ASP A 41 13.70 -1.33 6.52
N TRP A 42 12.68 -0.49 6.37
CA TRP A 42 11.68 -0.30 7.41
C TRP A 42 10.87 -1.58 7.67
N LEU A 43 10.46 -2.26 6.61
CA LEU A 43 9.67 -3.49 6.71
C LEU A 43 10.45 -4.61 7.40
N ASP A 44 11.74 -4.73 7.10
CA ASP A 44 12.61 -5.72 7.75
C ASP A 44 12.81 -5.41 9.25
N ALA A 45 12.84 -4.13 9.60
CA ALA A 45 12.98 -3.69 10.99
C ALA A 45 11.65 -3.74 11.76
N ASN A 46 10.52 -3.74 11.07
CA ASN A 46 9.17 -3.67 11.66
C ASN A 46 8.23 -4.72 11.09
N PRO A 47 8.55 -6.02 11.20
CA PRO A 47 7.74 -7.06 10.55
C PRO A 47 6.29 -7.12 11.04
N ASP A 48 6.04 -6.71 12.29
CA ASP A 48 4.70 -6.72 12.89
C ASP A 48 4.16 -5.30 13.14
N GLY A 49 4.82 -4.28 12.60
CA GLY A 49 4.50 -2.88 12.89
C GLY A 49 3.42 -2.27 12.01
N TRP A 50 2.76 -3.06 11.16
CA TRP A 50 1.80 -2.58 10.18
C TRP A 50 0.72 -3.62 9.88
N ASP A 51 -0.42 -3.15 9.40
CA ASP A 51 -1.55 -4.02 9.01
C ASP A 51 -1.76 -4.06 7.49
N ALA A 52 -1.50 -2.93 6.82
CA ALA A 52 -1.56 -2.86 5.37
C ALA A 52 -0.42 -1.98 4.84
N ALA A 53 0.20 -2.43 3.76
CA ALA A 53 1.20 -1.65 3.03
C ALA A 53 0.55 -1.12 1.74
N VAL A 54 0.52 0.20 1.59
CA VAL A 54 0.03 0.87 0.39
C VAL A 54 1.23 1.31 -0.43
N ILE A 55 1.38 0.74 -1.60
CA ILE A 55 2.59 0.81 -2.39
C ILE A 55 2.32 1.48 -3.73
N ASP A 56 2.96 2.63 -3.98
CA ASP A 56 2.97 3.22 -5.32
C ASP A 56 3.82 2.31 -6.23
N MET A 57 3.24 1.87 -7.35
CA MET A 57 3.97 1.01 -8.29
C MET A 57 5.18 1.73 -8.89
N PHE A 58 5.02 3.00 -9.24
CA PHE A 58 6.05 3.78 -9.94
C PHE A 58 6.68 4.79 -9.01
N LEU A 59 7.79 4.40 -8.39
CA LEU A 59 8.60 5.25 -7.54
C LEU A 59 9.71 5.91 -8.34
N ALA A 60 10.13 7.10 -7.94
CA ALA A 60 11.26 7.78 -8.58
C ALA A 60 12.56 6.97 -8.42
N GLN A 61 12.70 6.27 -7.29
CA GLN A 61 13.84 5.40 -7.02
C GLN A 61 13.33 4.01 -6.61
N GLY A 62 13.54 3.07 -7.51
CA GLY A 62 13.07 1.70 -7.34
C GLY A 62 11.66 1.52 -7.90
N ASN A 63 11.11 0.35 -7.64
CA ASN A 63 9.81 -0.08 -8.18
C ASN A 63 8.97 -0.66 -7.05
N GLY A 64 7.68 -0.30 -7.01
CA GLY A 64 6.75 -0.82 -6.01
C GLY A 64 6.60 -2.33 -6.04
N LEU A 65 6.73 -2.96 -7.21
CA LEU A 65 6.68 -4.42 -7.30
C LEU A 65 7.86 -5.09 -6.60
N THR A 66 9.01 -4.44 -6.52
CA THR A 66 10.14 -4.94 -5.75
C THR A 66 9.77 -5.07 -4.28
N VAL A 67 9.06 -4.07 -3.74
CA VAL A 67 8.58 -4.10 -2.36
C VAL A 67 7.52 -5.20 -2.18
N ALA A 68 6.57 -5.29 -3.11
CA ALA A 68 5.52 -6.31 -3.06
C ALA A 68 6.10 -7.72 -3.09
N ASN A 69 7.06 -7.98 -3.98
CA ASN A 69 7.74 -9.27 -4.06
C ASN A 69 8.52 -9.59 -2.79
N HIS A 70 9.16 -8.59 -2.19
CA HIS A 70 9.86 -8.76 -0.91
C HIS A 70 8.91 -9.21 0.20
N LEU A 71 7.69 -8.66 0.22
CA LEU A 71 6.68 -8.99 1.21
C LEU A 71 5.95 -10.30 0.96
N LYS A 72 5.94 -10.79 -0.27
CA LYS A 72 5.14 -11.94 -0.70
C LYS A 72 5.29 -13.15 0.23
N GLU A 73 6.50 -13.45 0.66
CA GLU A 73 6.81 -14.60 1.52
C GLU A 73 7.07 -14.20 2.98
N ARG A 74 7.11 -12.91 3.28
CA ARG A 74 7.48 -12.39 4.61
C ARG A 74 6.29 -11.91 5.42
N LYS A 75 5.26 -11.37 4.77
CA LYS A 75 4.10 -10.86 5.49
C LYS A 75 3.26 -11.99 6.08
N SER A 76 2.58 -11.72 7.18
CA SER A 76 1.63 -12.66 7.75
C SER A 76 0.34 -12.69 6.91
N PRO A 77 -0.49 -13.75 7.02
CA PRO A 77 -1.77 -13.81 6.31
C PRO A 77 -2.75 -12.69 6.70
N ALA A 78 -2.59 -12.11 7.88
CA ALA A 78 -3.42 -11.00 8.33
C ALA A 78 -3.00 -9.65 7.75
N GLN A 79 -1.78 -9.53 7.26
CA GLN A 79 -1.27 -8.29 6.65
C GLN A 79 -1.68 -8.24 5.18
N ARG A 80 -2.05 -7.05 4.71
CA ARG A 80 -2.51 -6.83 3.33
C ARG A 80 -1.55 -5.93 2.58
N THR A 81 -1.41 -6.18 1.29
CA THR A 81 -0.64 -5.31 0.39
C THR A 81 -1.56 -4.76 -0.69
N VAL A 82 -1.45 -3.46 -0.94
CA VAL A 82 -2.23 -2.74 -1.94
C VAL A 82 -1.27 -1.99 -2.84
N VAL A 83 -1.42 -2.15 -4.13
CA VAL A 83 -0.65 -1.37 -5.11
C VAL A 83 -1.53 -0.27 -5.68
N PHE A 84 -0.97 0.92 -5.73
CA PHE A 84 -1.61 2.13 -6.24
C PHE A 84 -0.83 2.61 -7.47
N MET A 85 -1.53 2.89 -8.57
CA MET A 85 -0.88 3.34 -9.80
C MET A 85 -1.81 4.22 -10.65
N ASN A 86 -1.22 5.10 -11.45
CA ASN A 86 -1.96 5.80 -12.50
C ASN A 86 -2.06 4.88 -13.73
N HIS A 87 -3.16 4.98 -14.48
CA HIS A 87 -3.37 4.22 -15.71
C HIS A 87 -3.18 2.70 -15.54
N ALA A 88 -3.91 2.14 -14.59
CA ALA A 88 -3.84 0.70 -14.29
C ALA A 88 -4.42 -0.12 -15.45
N THR A 89 -3.55 -0.58 -16.35
CA THR A 89 -3.91 -1.50 -17.43
C THR A 89 -4.11 -2.92 -16.90
N SER A 90 -4.77 -3.78 -17.68
CA SER A 90 -4.93 -5.18 -17.32
C SER A 90 -3.59 -5.88 -17.09
N GLU A 91 -2.58 -5.59 -17.93
CA GLU A 91 -1.24 -6.16 -17.79
C GLU A 91 -0.56 -5.74 -16.50
N LEU A 92 -0.65 -4.44 -16.14
CA LEU A 92 -0.07 -3.93 -14.91
C LEU A 92 -0.78 -4.51 -13.68
N ARG A 93 -2.12 -4.65 -13.74
CA ARG A 93 -2.89 -5.27 -12.65
C ARG A 93 -2.50 -6.73 -12.45
N GLU A 94 -2.39 -7.49 -13.55
CA GLU A 94 -1.97 -8.89 -13.50
C GLU A 94 -0.56 -9.04 -12.93
N GLY A 95 0.36 -8.16 -13.33
CA GLY A 95 1.72 -8.15 -12.80
C GLY A 95 1.76 -7.92 -11.30
N ALA A 96 0.97 -6.98 -10.80
CA ALA A 96 0.87 -6.70 -9.38
C ALA A 96 0.26 -7.87 -8.61
N LEU A 97 -0.82 -8.45 -9.12
CA LEU A 97 -1.47 -9.61 -8.50
C LEU A 97 -0.53 -10.81 -8.46
N SER A 98 0.26 -11.02 -9.52
CA SER A 98 1.29 -12.07 -9.56
C SER A 98 2.39 -11.85 -8.52
N ALA A 99 2.63 -10.61 -8.13
CA ALA A 99 3.56 -10.27 -7.05
C ALA A 99 2.95 -10.48 -5.65
N GLY A 100 1.74 -11.03 -5.57
CA GLY A 100 1.11 -11.41 -4.31
C GLY A 100 0.38 -10.29 -3.60
N VAL A 101 0.06 -9.18 -4.28
CA VAL A 101 -0.72 -8.09 -3.66
C VAL A 101 -2.18 -8.49 -3.56
N ASP A 102 -2.85 -7.93 -2.54
CA ASP A 102 -4.26 -8.25 -2.27
C ASP A 102 -5.22 -7.41 -3.11
N ALA A 103 -4.81 -6.22 -3.51
CA ALA A 103 -5.64 -5.33 -4.33
C ALA A 103 -4.79 -4.35 -5.13
N VAL A 104 -5.36 -3.89 -6.24
CA VAL A 104 -4.75 -2.89 -7.12
C VAL A 104 -5.78 -1.80 -7.40
N PHE A 105 -5.40 -0.53 -7.24
CA PHE A 105 -6.29 0.59 -7.50
C PHE A 105 -5.63 1.61 -8.43
N ASP A 106 -6.44 2.19 -9.32
CA ASP A 106 -6.05 3.30 -10.17
C ASP A 106 -6.22 4.62 -9.39
N LYS A 107 -5.16 5.41 -9.28
CA LYS A 107 -5.17 6.68 -8.52
C LYS A 107 -6.18 7.69 -9.06
N SER A 108 -6.41 7.69 -10.37
CA SER A 108 -7.29 8.68 -11.00
C SER A 108 -8.75 8.23 -11.07
N LEU A 109 -9.03 6.91 -11.06
CA LEU A 109 -10.36 6.37 -11.29
C LEU A 109 -10.96 5.66 -10.08
N GLN A 110 -10.15 5.19 -9.14
CA GLN A 110 -10.60 4.29 -8.08
C GLN A 110 -10.24 4.77 -6.67
N LEU A 111 -10.13 6.08 -6.46
CA LEU A 111 -9.76 6.61 -5.15
C LEU A 111 -10.79 6.28 -4.07
N GLU A 112 -12.08 6.38 -4.39
CA GLU A 112 -13.15 6.02 -3.44
C GLU A 112 -13.12 4.54 -3.11
N ASP A 113 -12.92 3.69 -4.12
CA ASP A 113 -12.80 2.24 -3.93
C ASP A 113 -11.62 1.89 -3.03
N PHE A 114 -10.51 2.61 -3.21
CA PHE A 114 -9.33 2.46 -2.37
C PHE A 114 -9.62 2.77 -0.90
N TYR A 115 -10.25 3.92 -0.63
CA TYR A 115 -10.59 4.29 0.75
C TYR A 115 -11.58 3.31 1.37
N GLU A 116 -12.54 2.83 0.61
CA GLU A 116 -13.51 1.83 1.09
C GLU A 116 -12.84 0.50 1.39
N PHE A 117 -11.92 0.06 0.55
CA PHE A 117 -11.13 -1.14 0.80
C PHE A 117 -10.34 -1.02 2.10
N CYS A 118 -9.64 0.10 2.30
CA CYS A 118 -8.86 0.31 3.52
C CYS A 118 -9.76 0.38 4.76
N ARG A 119 -10.94 0.98 4.64
CA ARG A 119 -11.92 1.01 5.73
C ARG A 119 -12.35 -0.40 6.11
N SER A 120 -12.56 -1.26 5.15
CA SER A 120 -13.00 -2.64 5.37
C SER A 120 -11.98 -3.49 6.14
N LEU A 121 -10.70 -3.12 6.10
CA LEU A 121 -9.65 -3.86 6.81
C LEU A 121 -9.79 -3.78 8.33
N GLY A 122 -10.43 -2.71 8.84
CA GLY A 122 -10.70 -2.55 10.26
C GLY A 122 -11.95 -3.27 10.75
N ILE A 123 -12.70 -3.91 9.85
CA ILE A 123 -13.95 -4.62 10.20
C ILE A 123 -13.60 -6.08 10.50
N PRO A 124 -13.94 -6.60 11.69
CA PRO A 124 -13.67 -8.00 12.01
C PRO A 124 -14.36 -8.95 11.03
N ARG A 125 -13.64 -9.94 10.59
CA ARG A 125 -14.20 -11.02 9.76
C ARG A 125 -14.84 -12.07 10.64
N ARG A 126 -15.96 -12.57 10.19
CA ARG A 126 -16.67 -13.65 10.85
C ARG A 126 -16.54 -14.94 10.06
#